data_b5ec436cafb5600635e1a7242a854a89
#
_entry.id   b5ec436cafb5600635e1a7242a854a89
#
_cell.length_a   1.000
_cell.length_b   1.000
_cell.length_c   1.000
_cell.angle_alpha   90.00
_cell.angle_beta   90.00
_cell.angle_gamma   90.00
#
_symmetry.space_group_name_H-M   'P 1'
#
loop_
_entity.id
_entity.type
_entity.pdbx_description
1 polymer ?
#
loop_
_entity_poly.entity_id
_entity_poly.type
_entity_poly.pdbx_seq_one_letter_code
_entity_poly.pdbx_strand_id
1 'polypeptide(L)'
;QARDMCGYPLTKAKSECLFAFFILNTYLCLTLNHNETYTLAMRYKQILFGLILFAILGVFLQITSKFHFFYIEQLQLFQFSGDYLADKISYPGGLSSVIGEFLTQFFITPYLGPFIFAALLTGIGLTMRAVVRQITPEKELYLIYLLPVLSLLLAQYDFNYLLQGTVAFLICLLCLNGWIRINNFRFRLFTALLITPLLF
;
A
#
# COMPACT_ATOMS: atom_id res chain seq x y z
N GLN A 1 -27.84 -23.24 -16.43
CA GLN A 1 -26.73 -24.22 -16.57
C GLN A 1 -25.54 -23.54 -17.20
N ALA A 2 -24.77 -22.77 -16.40
CA ALA A 2 -23.44 -22.32 -16.77
C ALA A 2 -22.46 -23.15 -15.93
N ARG A 3 -21.71 -24.00 -16.60
CA ARG A 3 -20.72 -24.89 -16.02
C ARG A 3 -19.45 -24.13 -15.67
N ASP A 4 -19.03 -24.36 -14.43
CA ASP A 4 -17.71 -24.11 -13.88
C ASP A 4 -16.55 -24.43 -14.85
N MET A 5 -15.87 -23.39 -15.29
CA MET A 5 -14.54 -23.49 -15.85
C MET A 5 -13.62 -22.56 -15.06
N CYS A 6 -13.14 -22.99 -13.91
CA CYS A 6 -11.85 -22.69 -13.30
C CYS A 6 -11.83 -23.30 -11.89
N GLY A 7 -11.54 -24.57 -11.81
CA GLY A 7 -11.35 -25.31 -10.55
C GLY A 7 -10.00 -25.03 -9.88
N TYR A 8 -9.70 -23.77 -9.61
CA TYR A 8 -8.62 -23.41 -8.69
C TYR A 8 -9.21 -22.75 -7.45
N PRO A 9 -8.83 -23.15 -6.24
CA PRO A 9 -9.33 -22.55 -5.03
C PRO A 9 -8.81 -21.09 -4.94
N LEU A 10 -9.64 -20.16 -5.34
CA LEU A 10 -9.43 -18.70 -5.29
C LEU A 10 -8.95 -18.19 -3.90
N THR A 11 -9.20 -18.96 -2.85
CA THR A 11 -8.80 -18.66 -1.48
C THR A 11 -7.28 -18.71 -1.27
N LYS A 12 -6.56 -19.62 -1.95
CA LYS A 12 -5.11 -19.80 -1.77
C LYS A 12 -4.30 -18.74 -2.50
N ALA A 13 -4.70 -18.42 -3.73
CA ALA A 13 -4.07 -17.33 -4.50
C ALA A 13 -4.26 -15.96 -3.85
N LYS A 14 -5.40 -15.74 -3.19
CA LYS A 14 -5.74 -14.51 -2.47
C LYS A 14 -4.82 -14.27 -1.25
N SER A 15 -4.52 -15.32 -0.48
CA SER A 15 -3.62 -15.19 0.67
C SER A 15 -2.16 -15.00 0.26
N GLU A 16 -1.74 -15.61 -0.86
CA GLU A 16 -0.37 -15.49 -1.36
C GLU A 16 -0.06 -14.10 -1.92
N CYS A 17 -1.02 -13.44 -2.59
CA CYS A 17 -0.85 -12.06 -3.05
C CYS A 17 -0.72 -11.06 -1.89
N LEU A 18 -1.50 -11.24 -0.82
CA LEU A 18 -1.41 -10.38 0.36
C LEU A 18 -0.08 -10.55 1.10
N PHE A 19 0.37 -11.80 1.20
CA PHE A 19 1.66 -12.14 1.80
C PHE A 19 2.83 -11.64 0.93
N ALA A 20 2.73 -11.77 -0.40
CA ALA A 20 3.73 -11.26 -1.34
C ALA A 20 3.83 -9.72 -1.30
N PHE A 21 2.69 -9.00 -1.17
CA PHE A 21 2.70 -7.54 -1.04
C PHE A 21 3.33 -7.09 0.29
N PHE A 22 3.03 -7.80 1.37
CA PHE A 22 3.64 -7.54 2.69
C PHE A 22 5.13 -7.85 2.69
N ILE A 23 5.52 -8.99 2.09
CA ILE A 23 6.92 -9.38 1.91
C ILE A 23 7.65 -8.41 0.98
N LEU A 24 7.05 -8.01 -0.15
CA LEU A 24 7.66 -7.07 -1.09
C LEU A 24 7.94 -5.72 -0.43
N ASN A 25 7.01 -5.21 0.37
CA ASN A 25 7.20 -3.96 1.12
C ASN A 25 8.27 -4.12 2.23
N THR A 26 8.34 -5.30 2.86
CA THR A 26 9.38 -5.64 3.84
C THR A 26 10.74 -5.85 3.16
N TYR A 27 10.77 -6.52 2.01
CA TYR A 27 11.99 -6.72 1.21
C TYR A 27 12.51 -5.42 0.59
N LEU A 28 11.64 -4.52 0.10
CA LEU A 28 12.06 -3.20 -0.40
C LEU A 28 12.72 -2.35 0.71
N CYS A 29 12.24 -2.47 1.94
CA CYS A 29 12.90 -1.89 3.11
C CYS A 29 14.20 -2.61 3.50
N LEU A 30 14.32 -3.92 3.21
CA LEU A 30 15.43 -4.76 3.66
C LEU A 30 16.67 -4.72 2.78
N THR A 31 16.54 -4.47 1.47
CA THR A 31 17.64 -4.65 0.50
C THR A 31 18.64 -3.49 0.42
N LEU A 32 18.50 -2.44 1.20
CA LEU A 32 19.18 -1.17 0.90
C LEU A 32 20.08 -0.58 1.99
N ASN A 33 20.64 -1.35 2.94
CA ASN A 33 21.63 -0.77 3.86
C ASN A 33 22.83 -1.68 4.20
N HIS A 34 24.03 -1.13 3.94
CA HIS A 34 25.33 -1.78 3.94
C HIS A 34 26.13 -1.42 5.22
N ASN A 35 25.72 -1.90 6.40
CA ASN A 35 26.55 -1.96 7.60
C ASN A 35 25.98 -3.00 8.60
N GLU A 36 26.64 -4.13 8.74
CA GLU A 36 26.02 -5.38 9.18
C GLU A 36 25.57 -5.51 10.65
N THR A 37 26.18 -4.86 11.59
CA THR A 37 25.85 -5.10 13.02
C THR A 37 24.80 -4.13 13.61
N TYR A 38 24.85 -2.86 13.24
CA TYR A 38 23.81 -1.88 13.58
C TYR A 38 22.51 -2.13 12.81
N THR A 39 22.61 -2.75 11.64
CA THR A 39 21.48 -3.02 10.74
C THR A 39 20.53 -4.09 11.27
N LEU A 40 20.99 -5.13 11.94
CA LEU A 40 20.12 -6.20 12.47
C LEU A 40 19.16 -5.69 13.55
N ALA A 41 19.66 -4.92 14.51
CA ALA A 41 18.83 -4.35 15.57
C ALA A 41 17.82 -3.31 15.05
N MET A 42 18.22 -2.52 14.04
CA MET A 42 17.35 -1.55 13.39
C MET A 42 16.28 -2.23 12.52
N ARG A 43 16.62 -3.31 11.81
CA ARG A 43 15.68 -4.12 11.01
C ARG A 43 14.64 -4.77 11.91
N TYR A 44 15.06 -5.36 13.04
CA TYR A 44 14.15 -5.96 14.00
C TYR A 44 13.13 -4.94 14.55
N LYS A 45 13.58 -3.74 14.92
CA LYS A 45 12.70 -2.67 15.38
C LYS A 45 11.70 -2.23 14.30
N GLN A 46 12.09 -2.22 13.02
CA GLN A 46 11.17 -1.90 11.92
C GLN A 46 10.11 -2.97 11.72
N ILE A 47 10.53 -4.24 11.71
CA ILE A 47 9.61 -5.38 11.57
C ILE A 47 8.63 -5.40 12.74
N LEU A 48 9.13 -5.25 13.95
CA LEU A 48 8.31 -5.22 15.15
C LEU A 48 7.30 -4.07 15.13
N PHE A 49 7.74 -2.87 14.77
CA PHE A 49 6.85 -1.70 14.60
C PHE A 49 5.78 -1.98 13.54
N GLY A 50 6.15 -2.53 12.39
CA GLY A 50 5.20 -2.88 11.32
C GLY A 50 4.19 -3.94 11.77
N LEU A 51 4.63 -4.99 12.46
CA LEU A 51 3.74 -6.05 12.96
C LEU A 51 2.76 -5.52 14.02
N ILE A 52 3.23 -4.72 14.96
CA ILE A 52 2.38 -4.12 15.98
C ILE A 52 1.36 -3.17 15.34
N LEU A 53 1.79 -2.31 14.43
CA LEU A 53 0.91 -1.37 13.73
C LEU A 53 -0.14 -2.12 12.91
N PHE A 54 0.27 -3.16 12.16
CA PHE A 54 -0.64 -4.00 11.38
C PHE A 54 -1.68 -4.70 12.26
N ALA A 55 -1.25 -5.28 13.38
CA ALA A 55 -2.15 -5.97 14.30
C ALA A 55 -3.17 -5.00 14.92
N ILE A 56 -2.72 -3.85 15.40
CA ILE A 56 -3.60 -2.83 15.99
C ILE A 56 -4.62 -2.32 14.96
N LEU A 57 -4.15 -1.94 13.76
CA LEU A 57 -5.03 -1.45 12.71
C LEU A 57 -5.98 -2.53 12.20
N GLY A 58 -5.50 -3.77 12.02
CA GLY A 58 -6.32 -4.88 11.56
C GLY A 58 -7.45 -5.22 12.53
N VAL A 59 -7.14 -5.31 13.83
CA VAL A 59 -8.16 -5.56 14.87
C VAL A 59 -9.13 -4.37 14.97
N PHE A 60 -8.62 -3.15 14.97
CA PHE A 60 -9.44 -1.93 15.03
C PHE A 60 -10.43 -1.86 13.86
N LEU A 61 -9.96 -2.02 12.63
CA LEU A 61 -10.79 -1.97 11.42
C LEU A 61 -11.77 -3.13 11.37
N GLN A 62 -11.38 -4.31 11.85
CA GLN A 62 -12.25 -5.48 11.90
C GLN A 62 -13.45 -5.27 12.83
N ILE A 63 -13.27 -4.56 13.94
CA ILE A 63 -14.34 -4.28 14.89
C ILE A 63 -15.21 -3.12 14.39
N THR A 64 -14.60 -2.06 13.86
CA THR A 64 -15.26 -0.79 13.60
C THR A 64 -15.87 -0.69 12.21
N SER A 65 -15.22 -1.25 11.17
CA SER A 65 -15.52 -0.91 9.77
C SER A 65 -15.92 -2.11 8.92
N LYS A 66 -16.29 -3.24 9.52
CA LYS A 66 -16.59 -4.48 8.81
C LYS A 66 -17.62 -4.32 7.67
N PHE A 67 -18.72 -3.61 7.92
CA PHE A 67 -19.79 -3.41 6.93
C PHE A 67 -19.43 -2.35 5.87
N HIS A 68 -18.57 -1.41 6.21
CA HIS A 68 -18.13 -0.37 5.31
C HIS A 68 -17.34 -0.93 4.11
N PHE A 69 -16.51 -1.95 4.32
CA PHE A 69 -15.75 -2.59 3.25
C PHE A 69 -16.62 -3.33 2.24
N PHE A 70 -17.73 -3.96 2.69
CA PHE A 70 -18.71 -4.55 1.79
C PHE A 70 -19.41 -3.51 0.91
N TYR A 71 -19.69 -2.33 1.47
CA TYR A 71 -20.30 -1.24 0.71
C TYR A 71 -19.34 -0.71 -0.37
N ILE A 72 -18.05 -0.53 -0.06
CA ILE A 72 -17.06 -0.06 -1.04
C ILE A 72 -16.91 -1.07 -2.19
N GLU A 73 -16.93 -2.36 -1.91
CA GLU A 73 -16.81 -3.39 -2.95
C GLU A 73 -17.96 -3.30 -3.97
N GLN A 74 -19.18 -3.03 -3.51
CA GLN A 74 -20.34 -2.88 -4.39
C GLN A 74 -20.27 -1.66 -5.31
N LEU A 75 -19.50 -0.63 -4.92
CA LEU A 75 -19.33 0.58 -5.72
C LEU A 75 -18.26 0.45 -6.81
N GLN A 76 -17.35 -0.49 -6.68
CA GLN A 76 -16.18 -0.62 -7.55
C GLN A 76 -16.10 -2.02 -8.16
N LEU A 77 -16.45 -2.12 -9.45
CA LEU A 77 -16.33 -3.36 -10.23
C LEU A 77 -15.05 -3.33 -11.06
N PHE A 78 -14.20 -4.31 -10.87
CA PHE A 78 -13.01 -4.50 -11.68
C PHE A 78 -13.26 -5.51 -12.80
N GLN A 79 -12.89 -5.16 -14.04
CA GLN A 79 -13.00 -6.04 -15.19
C GLN A 79 -11.63 -6.44 -15.72
N PHE A 80 -11.44 -7.76 -15.95
CA PHE A 80 -10.23 -8.32 -16.57
C PHE A 80 -10.32 -8.25 -18.09
N SER A 81 -10.55 -7.07 -18.69
CA SER A 81 -10.47 -6.89 -20.15
C SER A 81 -9.31 -5.97 -20.50
N GLY A 82 -8.64 -6.27 -21.63
CA GLY A 82 -7.53 -5.42 -22.11
C GLY A 82 -7.96 -4.00 -22.40
N ASP A 83 -9.15 -3.85 -22.98
CA ASP A 83 -9.71 -2.53 -23.33
C ASP A 83 -10.00 -1.70 -22.06
N TYR A 84 -10.56 -2.33 -21.02
CA TYR A 84 -10.81 -1.66 -19.74
C TYR A 84 -9.51 -1.18 -19.08
N LEU A 85 -8.46 -2.03 -19.06
CA LEU A 85 -7.17 -1.68 -18.49
C LEU A 85 -6.49 -0.55 -19.28
N ALA A 86 -6.53 -0.61 -20.61
CA ALA A 86 -5.96 0.41 -21.47
C ALA A 86 -6.68 1.76 -21.29
N ASP A 87 -8.00 1.76 -21.22
CA ASP A 87 -8.79 2.95 -20.96
C ASP A 87 -8.45 3.56 -19.59
N LYS A 88 -8.47 2.76 -18.54
CA LYS A 88 -8.14 3.23 -17.17
C LYS A 88 -6.74 3.79 -17.05
N ILE A 89 -5.72 3.12 -17.61
CA ILE A 89 -4.31 3.56 -17.53
C ILE A 89 -4.08 4.85 -18.32
N SER A 90 -4.90 5.14 -19.33
CA SER A 90 -4.78 6.36 -20.13
C SER A 90 -5.13 7.64 -19.37
N TYR A 91 -5.86 7.54 -18.25
CA TYR A 91 -6.19 8.69 -17.40
C TYR A 91 -5.10 8.95 -16.34
N PRO A 92 -4.90 10.21 -15.95
CA PRO A 92 -4.03 10.56 -14.81
C PRO A 92 -4.44 9.81 -13.55
N GLY A 93 -3.48 9.18 -12.87
CA GLY A 93 -3.75 8.35 -11.70
C GLY A 93 -4.35 6.97 -12.00
N GLY A 94 -4.46 6.57 -13.27
CA GLY A 94 -5.05 5.31 -13.69
C GLY A 94 -4.41 4.07 -13.07
N LEU A 95 -3.10 4.10 -12.85
CA LEU A 95 -2.39 3.00 -12.20
C LEU A 95 -2.91 2.75 -10.76
N SER A 96 -3.09 3.81 -9.98
CA SER A 96 -3.63 3.70 -8.62
C SER A 96 -5.09 3.28 -8.61
N SER A 97 -5.86 3.69 -9.62
CA SER A 97 -7.25 3.28 -9.81
C SER A 97 -7.34 1.79 -10.09
N VAL A 98 -6.58 1.28 -11.05
CA VAL A 98 -6.53 -0.15 -11.38
C VAL A 98 -6.14 -1.00 -10.18
N ILE A 99 -5.08 -0.61 -9.46
CA ILE A 99 -4.64 -1.34 -8.26
C ILE A 99 -5.70 -1.26 -7.14
N GLY A 100 -6.30 -0.08 -6.92
CA GLY A 100 -7.34 0.13 -5.93
C GLY A 100 -8.57 -0.74 -6.21
N GLU A 101 -9.10 -0.70 -7.42
CA GLU A 101 -10.24 -1.49 -7.85
C GLU A 101 -9.95 -3.00 -7.83
N PHE A 102 -8.74 -3.41 -8.18
CA PHE A 102 -8.32 -4.81 -8.05
C PHE A 102 -8.32 -5.28 -6.59
N LEU A 103 -7.81 -4.45 -5.68
CA LEU A 103 -7.78 -4.78 -4.25
C LEU A 103 -9.18 -4.82 -3.63
N THR A 104 -10.11 -3.97 -4.07
CA THR A 104 -11.49 -3.97 -3.57
C THR A 104 -12.26 -5.24 -3.90
N GLN A 105 -11.89 -5.97 -4.96
CA GLN A 105 -12.49 -7.28 -5.27
C GLN A 105 -12.33 -8.31 -4.13
N PHE A 106 -11.30 -8.15 -3.32
CA PHE A 106 -11.06 -9.04 -2.19
C PHE A 106 -11.92 -8.71 -0.96
N PHE A 107 -12.62 -7.56 -0.97
CA PHE A 107 -13.47 -7.14 0.15
C PHE A 107 -14.75 -7.97 0.29
N ILE A 108 -15.15 -8.69 -0.77
CA ILE A 108 -16.26 -9.66 -0.72
C ILE A 108 -16.00 -10.76 0.31
N THR A 109 -14.75 -11.08 0.60
CA THR A 109 -14.42 -12.10 1.59
C THR A 109 -14.42 -11.47 2.99
N PRO A 110 -15.24 -11.99 3.94
CA PRO A 110 -15.25 -11.49 5.30
C PRO A 110 -13.83 -11.52 5.88
N TYR A 111 -13.46 -10.46 6.61
CA TYR A 111 -12.15 -10.22 7.22
C TYR A 111 -11.04 -9.71 6.29
N LEU A 112 -11.06 -9.99 4.97
CA LEU A 112 -9.96 -9.61 4.07
C LEU A 112 -9.90 -8.10 3.84
N GLY A 113 -11.02 -7.39 3.69
CA GLY A 113 -11.07 -5.95 3.49
C GLY A 113 -10.29 -5.15 4.55
N PRO A 114 -10.63 -5.32 5.85
CA PRO A 114 -9.89 -4.70 6.94
C PRO A 114 -8.39 -5.00 6.95
N PHE A 115 -8.00 -6.25 6.66
CA PHE A 115 -6.58 -6.63 6.63
C PHE A 115 -5.83 -6.04 5.45
N ILE A 116 -6.43 -5.96 4.26
CA ILE A 116 -5.84 -5.29 3.09
C ILE A 116 -5.62 -3.82 3.39
N PHE A 117 -6.61 -3.14 3.96
CA PHE A 117 -6.49 -1.74 4.30
C PHE A 117 -5.45 -1.50 5.41
N ALA A 118 -5.44 -2.36 6.44
CA ALA A 118 -4.41 -2.33 7.48
C ALA A 118 -2.99 -2.53 6.90
N ALA A 119 -2.84 -3.41 5.90
CA ALA A 119 -1.57 -3.63 5.20
C ALA A 119 -1.12 -2.38 4.43
N LEU A 120 -2.03 -1.71 3.71
CA LEU A 120 -1.75 -0.46 3.01
C LEU A 120 -1.32 0.64 3.98
N LEU A 121 -2.06 0.85 5.07
CA LEU A 121 -1.73 1.85 6.08
C LEU A 121 -0.39 1.54 6.78
N THR A 122 -0.12 0.28 7.07
CA THR A 122 1.17 -0.15 7.63
C THR A 122 2.30 0.12 6.64
N GLY A 123 2.08 -0.17 5.36
CA GLY A 123 3.02 0.14 4.28
C GLY A 123 3.33 1.64 4.21
N ILE A 124 2.33 2.49 4.35
CA ILE A 124 2.48 3.96 4.41
C ILE A 124 3.31 4.37 5.63
N GLY A 125 3.01 3.84 6.81
CA GLY A 125 3.76 4.13 8.03
C GLY A 125 5.24 3.72 7.94
N LEU A 126 5.52 2.54 7.39
CA LEU A 126 6.88 2.04 7.18
C LEU A 126 7.66 2.85 6.14
N THR A 127 7.02 3.19 5.01
CA THR A 127 7.64 4.01 3.96
C THR A 127 7.89 5.43 4.44
N MET A 128 6.95 6.03 5.17
CA MET A 128 7.13 7.35 5.77
C MET A 128 8.28 7.35 6.78
N ARG A 129 8.38 6.32 7.61
CA ARG A 129 9.54 6.14 8.51
C ARG A 129 10.85 6.05 7.74
N ALA A 130 10.88 5.31 6.63
CA ALA A 130 12.07 5.19 5.80
C ALA A 130 12.49 6.54 5.19
N VAL A 131 11.54 7.34 4.74
CA VAL A 131 11.77 8.70 4.20
C VAL A 131 12.31 9.63 5.28
N VAL A 132 11.65 9.70 6.44
CA VAL A 132 12.06 10.59 7.53
C VAL A 132 13.44 10.25 8.06
N ARG A 133 13.78 8.96 8.17
CA ARG A 133 15.11 8.52 8.58
C ARG A 133 16.24 8.92 7.62
N GLN A 134 15.94 9.08 6.34
CA GLN A 134 16.91 9.57 5.37
C GLN A 134 17.20 11.07 5.56
N ILE A 135 16.23 11.81 6.12
CA ILE A 135 16.35 13.26 6.36
C ILE A 135 16.90 13.54 7.77
N THR A 136 16.41 12.80 8.78
CA THR A 136 16.78 12.96 10.18
C THR A 136 17.15 11.63 10.82
N PRO A 137 18.39 11.14 10.63
CA PRO A 137 18.79 9.81 11.08
C PRO A 137 18.87 9.66 12.61
N GLU A 138 19.08 10.76 13.34
CA GLU A 138 19.33 10.75 14.79
C GLU A 138 18.06 10.68 15.65
N LYS A 139 16.89 11.07 15.13
CA LYS A 139 15.66 11.19 15.91
C LYS A 139 14.57 10.22 15.43
N GLU A 140 14.04 9.43 16.35
CA GLU A 140 12.83 8.62 16.12
C GLU A 140 11.58 9.49 16.34
N LEU A 141 10.98 9.95 15.25
CA LEU A 141 9.82 10.84 15.26
C LEU A 141 8.53 10.04 14.98
N TYR A 142 8.12 9.19 15.91
CA TYR A 142 6.95 8.30 15.74
C TYR A 142 5.67 9.04 15.33
N LEU A 143 5.43 10.24 15.88
CA LEU A 143 4.24 11.04 15.54
C LEU A 143 4.19 11.40 14.05
N ILE A 144 5.34 11.72 13.44
CA ILE A 144 5.41 12.08 12.02
C ILE A 144 5.09 10.86 11.15
N TYR A 145 5.52 9.66 11.55
CA TYR A 145 5.22 8.43 10.79
C TYR A 145 3.74 8.05 10.88
N LEU A 146 3.11 8.29 12.02
CA LEU A 146 1.72 7.94 12.27
C LEU A 146 0.73 8.99 11.71
N LEU A 147 1.14 10.23 11.52
CA LEU A 147 0.27 11.30 11.04
C LEU A 147 -0.44 10.94 9.72
N PRO A 148 0.25 10.52 8.63
CA PRO A 148 -0.43 10.12 7.41
C PRO A 148 -1.28 8.87 7.58
N VAL A 149 -0.86 7.93 8.43
CA VAL A 149 -1.65 6.72 8.74
C VAL A 149 -2.98 7.09 9.37
N LEU A 150 -2.96 7.97 10.38
CA LEU A 150 -4.17 8.43 11.07
C LEU A 150 -5.07 9.28 10.16
N SER A 151 -4.50 10.16 9.34
CA SER A 151 -5.28 10.99 8.41
C SER A 151 -6.02 10.14 7.39
N LEU A 152 -5.37 9.12 6.81
CA LEU A 152 -6.00 8.20 5.86
C LEU A 152 -6.99 7.24 6.54
N LEU A 153 -6.71 6.84 7.78
CA LEU A 153 -7.66 6.08 8.59
C LEU A 153 -8.96 6.88 8.81
N LEU A 154 -8.85 8.17 9.12
CA LEU A 154 -10.02 9.05 9.27
C LEU A 154 -10.74 9.27 7.93
N ALA A 155 -10.00 9.45 6.83
CA ALA A 155 -10.59 9.59 5.50
C ALA A 155 -11.42 8.37 5.10
N GLN A 156 -11.05 7.17 5.55
CA GLN A 156 -11.80 5.94 5.28
C GLN A 156 -13.22 5.92 5.87
N TYR A 157 -13.53 6.75 6.86
CA TYR A 157 -14.89 6.88 7.39
C TYR A 157 -15.82 7.68 6.47
N ASP A 158 -15.28 8.38 5.48
CA ASP A 158 -16.10 8.98 4.42
C ASP A 158 -16.51 7.89 3.41
N PHE A 159 -17.82 7.75 3.20
CA PHE A 159 -18.39 6.77 2.25
C PHE A 159 -17.98 7.03 0.79
N ASN A 160 -17.58 8.25 0.45
CA ASN A 160 -17.11 8.61 -0.89
C ASN A 160 -15.61 8.39 -1.07
N TYR A 161 -14.89 8.05 0.00
CA TYR A 161 -13.45 7.85 -0.09
C TYR A 161 -13.11 6.49 -0.69
N LEU A 162 -12.50 6.51 -1.86
CA LEU A 162 -12.12 5.31 -2.60
C LEU A 162 -10.71 4.85 -2.23
N LEU A 163 -10.51 3.52 -2.20
CA LEU A 163 -9.21 2.89 -1.87
C LEU A 163 -8.06 3.37 -2.76
N GLN A 164 -8.36 3.76 -4.00
CA GLN A 164 -7.38 4.28 -4.96
C GLN A 164 -6.58 5.47 -4.42
N GLY A 165 -7.19 6.34 -3.59
CA GLY A 165 -6.49 7.45 -2.95
C GLY A 165 -5.39 7.00 -1.99
N THR A 166 -5.67 5.98 -1.18
CA THR A 166 -4.67 5.37 -0.27
C THR A 166 -3.54 4.70 -1.07
N VAL A 167 -3.88 4.00 -2.15
CA VAL A 167 -2.90 3.37 -3.04
C VAL A 167 -2.03 4.43 -3.75
N ALA A 168 -2.64 5.50 -4.27
CA ALA A 168 -1.92 6.61 -4.89
C ALA A 168 -0.91 7.24 -3.92
N PHE A 169 -1.33 7.49 -2.67
CA PHE A 169 -0.46 8.05 -1.65
C PHE A 169 0.72 7.11 -1.32
N LEU A 170 0.48 5.80 -1.22
CA LEU A 170 1.54 4.82 -1.02
C LEU A 170 2.54 4.81 -2.18
N ILE A 171 2.06 4.83 -3.43
CA ILE A 171 2.91 4.90 -4.63
C ILE A 171 3.76 6.17 -4.62
N CYS A 172 3.15 7.33 -4.32
CA CYS A 172 3.88 8.60 -4.18
C CYS A 172 5.00 8.52 -3.15
N LEU A 173 4.74 7.95 -1.97
CA LEU A 173 5.75 7.78 -0.92
C LEU A 173 6.87 6.81 -1.34
N LEU A 174 6.54 5.72 -2.04
CA LEU A 174 7.54 4.79 -2.57
C LEU A 174 8.44 5.47 -3.61
N CYS A 175 7.85 6.23 -4.53
CA CYS A 175 8.58 7.02 -5.51
C CYS A 175 9.48 8.06 -4.84
N LEU A 176 8.98 8.78 -3.83
CA LEU A 176 9.76 9.74 -3.06
C LEU A 176 10.94 9.07 -2.34
N ASN A 177 10.70 7.93 -1.69
CA ASN A 177 11.74 7.15 -1.02
C ASN A 177 12.84 6.69 -2.00
N GLY A 178 12.45 6.23 -3.19
CA GLY A 178 13.40 5.90 -4.26
C GLY A 178 14.17 7.12 -4.76
N TRP A 179 13.46 8.23 -4.98
CA TRP A 179 14.03 9.47 -5.53
C TRP A 179 15.08 10.10 -4.60
N ILE A 180 14.87 10.09 -3.28
CA ILE A 180 15.85 10.63 -2.31
C ILE A 180 17.17 9.86 -2.36
N ARG A 181 17.17 8.58 -2.73
CA ARG A 181 18.36 7.72 -2.79
C ARG A 181 19.24 7.95 -4.04
N ILE A 182 18.73 8.65 -5.05
CA ILE A 182 19.46 8.91 -6.29
C ILE A 182 20.45 10.03 -6.07
N ASN A 183 21.75 9.72 -6.09
CA ASN A 183 22.82 10.71 -5.91
C ASN A 183 23.10 11.56 -7.15
N ASN A 184 22.86 11.05 -8.35
CA ASN A 184 23.12 11.75 -9.60
C ASN A 184 22.04 12.77 -9.91
N PHE A 185 22.37 14.07 -9.88
CA PHE A 185 21.42 15.16 -10.12
C PHE A 185 20.70 15.04 -11.48
N ARG A 186 21.39 14.69 -12.55
CA ARG A 186 20.78 14.53 -13.89
C ARG A 186 19.76 13.39 -13.94
N PHE A 187 20.11 12.26 -13.32
CA PHE A 187 19.22 11.11 -13.24
C PHE A 187 18.02 11.38 -12.34
N ARG A 188 18.23 12.12 -11.24
CA ARG A 188 17.20 12.57 -10.33
C ARG A 188 16.16 13.49 -11.01
N LEU A 189 16.62 14.40 -11.85
CA LEU A 189 15.75 15.30 -12.61
C LEU A 189 14.96 14.54 -13.69
N PHE A 190 15.61 13.61 -14.38
CA PHE A 190 14.97 12.75 -15.39
C PHE A 190 13.89 11.87 -14.78
N THR A 191 14.17 11.21 -13.65
CA THR A 191 13.18 10.37 -12.95
C THR A 191 12.00 11.19 -12.40
N ALA A 192 12.23 12.40 -11.89
CA ALA A 192 11.15 13.29 -11.47
C ALA A 192 10.22 13.64 -12.64
N LEU A 193 10.78 13.96 -13.78
CA LEU A 193 10.03 14.34 -14.99
C LEU A 193 9.24 13.17 -15.59
N LEU A 194 9.74 11.94 -15.42
CA LEU A 194 9.07 10.73 -15.90
C LEU A 194 7.98 10.23 -14.94
N ILE A 195 8.19 10.37 -13.63
CA ILE A 195 7.24 9.90 -12.62
C ILE A 195 6.06 10.85 -12.47
N THR A 196 6.26 12.16 -12.63
CA THR A 196 5.19 13.16 -12.48
C THR A 196 3.96 12.87 -13.35
N PRO A 197 4.06 12.65 -14.69
CA PRO A 197 2.89 12.37 -15.51
C PRO A 197 2.27 10.98 -15.29
N LEU A 198 2.99 10.08 -14.61
CA LEU A 198 2.47 8.74 -14.27
C LEU A 198 1.61 8.77 -13.00
N LEU A 199 1.83 9.77 -12.14
CA LEU A 199 1.13 9.93 -10.86
C LEU A 199 -0.05 10.91 -10.95
N PHE A 200 0.03 11.87 -11.87
CA PHE A 200 -0.97 12.90 -12.12
C PHE A 200 -1.49 12.83 -13.55
#